data_e1a5f1ac602631e0e28b4bc7d18c90be
#
_entry.id   e1a5f1ac602631e0e28b4bc7d18c90be
#
_cell.length_a   1.000
_cell.length_b   1.000
_cell.length_c   1.000
_cell.angle_alpha   90.00
_cell.angle_beta   90.00
_cell.angle_gamma   90.00
#
_symmetry.space_group_name_H-M   'P 1'
#
loop_
_entity.id
_entity.type
_entity.pdbx_description
1 polymer ?
#
loop_
_entity_poly.entity_id
_entity_poly.type
_entity_poly.pdbx_seq_one_letter_code
_entity_poly.pdbx_strand_id
1 'polypeptide(L)'
;MKSNRILAICILLISVGFLNAQTTIYDANRWMGSDLNGTARFVGMGGAMGALGGDITTMGTNPAGIGIYRSNDVMVSFGFDNTGTKANGASLDKFHGSFDNAGFVFSTKIGNTTALRFANFGFNYRKMKSFNRSMLVSGVFNTSQTVQMANMVNFDSYGDFDPFTEAALRSDDAFQNPELPWLGIMGYNAHLVNPVYGKVDPENPDADPPFEGYEPYFQAGDAVSQSYRSKESGGIHSFDLNGALNFYDRFYVG
;
A
#
# COMPACT_ATOMS: atom_id res chain seq x y z
N MET A 1 -29.93 -17.46 20.72
CA MET A 1 -28.48 -17.63 20.53
C MET A 1 -27.95 -17.27 19.12
N LYS A 2 -28.63 -17.55 18.02
CA LYS A 2 -28.16 -17.19 16.65
C LYS A 2 -28.17 -15.66 16.40
N SER A 3 -29.20 -14.95 16.87
CA SER A 3 -29.35 -13.48 16.70
C SER A 3 -28.19 -12.69 17.35
N ASN A 4 -27.75 -13.10 18.55
CA ASN A 4 -26.67 -12.38 19.24
C ASN A 4 -25.29 -12.55 18.58
N ARG A 5 -25.09 -13.64 17.85
CA ARG A 5 -23.85 -13.86 17.08
C ARG A 5 -23.81 -12.98 15.82
N ILE A 6 -24.94 -12.83 15.15
CA ILE A 6 -25.06 -11.92 13.98
C ILE A 6 -24.86 -10.47 14.43
N LEU A 7 -25.47 -10.07 15.54
CA LEU A 7 -25.28 -8.73 16.11
C LEU A 7 -23.82 -8.47 16.48
N ALA A 8 -23.13 -9.43 17.09
CA ALA A 8 -21.72 -9.32 17.44
C ALA A 8 -20.82 -9.18 16.20
N ILE A 9 -21.12 -9.91 15.12
CA ILE A 9 -20.40 -9.81 13.84
C ILE A 9 -20.63 -8.43 13.20
N CYS A 10 -21.87 -7.92 13.22
CA CYS A 10 -22.18 -6.58 12.71
C CYS A 10 -21.48 -5.49 13.50
N ILE A 11 -21.42 -5.60 14.83
CA ILE A 11 -20.71 -4.63 15.69
C ILE A 11 -19.19 -4.69 15.42
N LEU A 12 -18.62 -5.89 15.22
CA LEU A 12 -17.21 -6.06 14.87
C LEU A 12 -16.88 -5.42 13.51
N LEU A 13 -17.78 -5.53 12.52
CA LEU A 13 -17.61 -4.92 11.20
C LEU A 13 -17.73 -3.38 11.24
N ILE A 14 -18.55 -2.84 12.14
CA ILE A 14 -18.73 -1.38 12.30
C ILE A 14 -17.53 -0.76 13.03
N SER A 15 -16.87 -1.48 13.94
CA SER A 15 -15.72 -0.96 14.70
C SER A 15 -14.46 -0.75 13.85
N VAL A 16 -14.39 -1.32 12.66
CA VAL A 16 -13.25 -1.14 11.73
C VAL A 16 -13.27 0.27 11.06
N GLY A 17 -14.40 0.99 11.12
CA GLY A 17 -14.56 2.29 10.45
C GLY A 17 -13.84 3.48 11.08
N PHE A 18 -13.16 3.32 12.23
CA PHE A 18 -12.52 4.42 12.96
C PHE A 18 -10.98 4.35 12.99
N LEU A 19 -10.38 3.51 12.16
CA LEU A 19 -8.94 3.47 12.03
C LEU A 19 -8.49 4.58 11.07
N ASN A 20 -8.20 5.77 11.61
CA ASN A 20 -7.49 6.81 10.89
C ASN A 20 -6.02 6.38 10.74
N ALA A 21 -5.72 5.62 9.70
CA ALA A 21 -4.35 5.41 9.29
C ALA A 21 -3.89 6.67 8.55
N GLN A 22 -2.81 7.29 8.99
CA GLN A 22 -2.13 8.36 8.26
C GLN A 22 -1.50 7.76 7.00
N THR A 23 -2.31 7.60 5.95
CA THR A 23 -1.82 7.19 4.64
C THR A 23 -1.44 8.42 3.84
N THR A 24 -0.19 8.47 3.41
CA THR A 24 0.25 9.50 2.49
C THR A 24 -0.35 9.26 1.11
N ILE A 25 -0.44 10.29 0.27
CA ILE A 25 -0.87 10.17 -1.13
C ILE A 25 0.00 9.16 -1.90
N TYR A 26 1.27 9.01 -1.52
CA TYR A 26 2.21 8.03 -2.09
C TYR A 26 1.81 6.59 -1.73
N ASP A 27 1.38 6.36 -0.49
CA ASP A 27 0.90 5.04 -0.05
C ASP A 27 -0.42 4.68 -0.73
N ALA A 28 -1.34 5.64 -0.82
CA ALA A 28 -2.61 5.46 -1.52
C ALA A 28 -2.38 5.09 -3.00
N ASN A 29 -1.53 5.83 -3.72
CA ASN A 29 -1.17 5.53 -5.11
C ASN A 29 -0.47 4.17 -5.25
N ARG A 30 0.35 3.81 -4.27
CA ARG A 30 1.01 2.51 -4.24
C ARG A 30 0.04 1.34 -4.08
N TRP A 31 -1.05 1.51 -3.33
CA TRP A 31 -2.04 0.46 -3.09
C TRP A 31 -3.12 0.36 -4.17
N MET A 32 -3.42 1.45 -4.86
CA MET A 32 -4.48 1.50 -5.89
C MET A 32 -4.16 0.70 -7.15
N GLY A 33 -2.89 0.48 -7.49
CA GLY A 33 -2.51 -0.26 -8.69
C GLY A 33 -2.63 -1.78 -8.49
N SER A 34 -2.90 -2.51 -9.57
CA SER A 34 -2.79 -3.96 -9.65
C SER A 34 -1.70 -4.36 -10.62
N ASP A 35 -1.01 -5.46 -10.35
CA ASP A 35 -0.05 -6.07 -11.28
C ASP A 35 -0.81 -6.93 -12.30
N LEU A 36 -0.23 -7.08 -13.49
CA LEU A 36 -0.74 -8.03 -14.47
C LEU A 36 -0.40 -9.45 -13.99
N ASN A 37 -1.37 -10.09 -13.36
CA ASN A 37 -1.22 -11.41 -12.78
C ASN A 37 -2.50 -12.25 -12.91
N GLY A 38 -2.36 -13.58 -12.95
CA GLY A 38 -3.47 -14.51 -13.12
C GLY A 38 -3.06 -15.78 -13.82
N THR A 39 -3.94 -16.33 -14.65
CA THR A 39 -3.60 -17.48 -15.50
C THR A 39 -2.57 -17.10 -16.56
N ALA A 40 -1.77 -18.05 -17.02
CA ALA A 40 -0.79 -17.82 -18.08
C ALA A 40 -1.43 -17.26 -19.36
N ARG A 41 -2.68 -17.68 -19.66
CA ARG A 41 -3.46 -17.16 -20.79
C ARG A 41 -3.81 -15.68 -20.58
N PHE A 42 -4.29 -15.31 -19.40
CA PHE A 42 -4.62 -13.93 -19.07
C PHE A 42 -3.41 -13.01 -19.17
N VAL A 43 -2.27 -13.43 -18.60
CA VAL A 43 -1.01 -12.68 -18.64
C VAL A 43 -0.48 -12.58 -20.07
N GLY A 44 -0.50 -13.69 -20.82
CA GLY A 44 -0.05 -13.72 -22.22
C GLY A 44 -0.85 -12.82 -23.16
N MET A 45 -2.11 -12.52 -22.81
CA MET A 45 -2.96 -11.56 -23.55
C MET A 45 -2.87 -10.13 -22.99
N GLY A 46 -1.92 -9.86 -22.10
CA GLY A 46 -1.78 -8.52 -21.48
C GLY A 46 -2.97 -8.11 -20.61
N GLY A 47 -3.75 -9.06 -20.11
CA GLY A 47 -4.96 -8.80 -19.33
C GLY A 47 -6.20 -8.40 -20.16
N ALA A 48 -6.10 -8.37 -21.49
CA ALA A 48 -7.19 -7.93 -22.39
C ALA A 48 -8.27 -9.00 -22.58
N MET A 49 -8.79 -9.57 -21.49
CA MET A 49 -9.79 -10.65 -21.50
C MET A 49 -11.14 -10.27 -20.89
N GLY A 50 -11.32 -9.02 -20.47
CA GLY A 50 -12.56 -8.59 -19.81
C GLY A 50 -13.84 -8.83 -20.62
N ALA A 51 -13.78 -8.69 -21.94
CA ALA A 51 -14.92 -8.97 -22.83
C ALA A 51 -14.99 -10.43 -23.32
N LEU A 52 -13.86 -11.16 -23.30
CA LEU A 52 -13.79 -12.52 -23.84
C LEU A 52 -14.41 -13.56 -22.91
N GLY A 53 -14.24 -13.44 -21.60
CA GLY A 53 -14.61 -14.48 -20.65
C GLY A 53 -13.85 -15.79 -20.87
N GLY A 54 -14.30 -16.85 -20.21
CA GLY A 54 -13.70 -18.20 -20.33
C GLY A 54 -12.32 -18.33 -19.69
N ASP A 55 -12.03 -17.48 -18.70
CA ASP A 55 -10.85 -17.56 -17.85
C ASP A 55 -11.23 -17.15 -16.42
N ILE A 56 -10.81 -17.93 -15.44
CA ILE A 56 -11.19 -17.68 -14.04
C ILE A 56 -10.65 -16.33 -13.52
N THR A 57 -9.53 -15.84 -14.08
CA THR A 57 -8.95 -14.55 -13.68
C THR A 57 -9.89 -13.38 -13.97
N THR A 58 -10.80 -13.54 -14.94
CA THR A 58 -11.76 -12.49 -15.33
C THR A 58 -12.95 -12.36 -14.39
N MET A 59 -13.14 -13.27 -13.43
CA MET A 59 -14.29 -13.26 -12.51
C MET A 59 -14.49 -11.92 -11.80
N GLY A 60 -13.39 -11.30 -11.35
CA GLY A 60 -13.45 -10.02 -10.65
C GLY A 60 -13.72 -8.80 -11.55
N THR A 61 -13.62 -8.94 -12.88
CA THR A 61 -13.84 -7.86 -13.83
C THR A 61 -15.06 -8.05 -14.71
N ASN A 62 -15.39 -9.29 -15.04
CA ASN A 62 -16.56 -9.67 -15.83
C ASN A 62 -17.18 -10.96 -15.28
N PRO A 63 -18.07 -10.87 -14.29
CA PRO A 63 -18.75 -12.02 -13.70
C PRO A 63 -19.46 -12.90 -14.75
N ALA A 64 -20.09 -12.32 -15.76
CA ALA A 64 -20.77 -13.05 -16.82
C ALA A 64 -19.83 -13.92 -17.67
N GLY A 65 -18.52 -13.64 -17.62
CA GLY A 65 -17.51 -14.37 -18.40
C GLY A 65 -17.40 -15.86 -18.06
N ILE A 66 -17.78 -16.28 -16.84
CA ILE A 66 -17.83 -17.72 -16.52
C ILE A 66 -19.05 -18.42 -17.13
N GLY A 67 -20.04 -17.68 -17.62
CA GLY A 67 -21.21 -18.24 -18.31
C GLY A 67 -20.87 -18.98 -19.62
N ILE A 68 -19.67 -18.77 -20.16
CA ILE A 68 -19.17 -19.45 -21.36
C ILE A 68 -18.77 -20.91 -21.09
N TYR A 69 -18.43 -21.25 -19.86
CA TYR A 69 -18.01 -22.61 -19.52
C TYR A 69 -19.16 -23.62 -19.72
N ARG A 70 -18.81 -24.75 -20.33
CA ARG A 70 -19.75 -25.88 -20.63
C ARG A 70 -19.32 -27.17 -19.94
N SER A 71 -18.19 -27.14 -19.26
CA SER A 71 -17.63 -28.24 -18.46
C SER A 71 -16.99 -27.66 -17.21
N ASN A 72 -16.80 -28.52 -16.21
CA ASN A 72 -16.03 -28.16 -15.04
C ASN A 72 -14.58 -27.87 -15.41
N ASP A 73 -13.99 -26.89 -14.78
CA ASP A 73 -12.60 -26.50 -15.00
C ASP A 73 -11.91 -26.16 -13.68
N VAL A 74 -10.63 -26.49 -13.58
CA VAL A 74 -9.78 -26.19 -12.44
C VAL A 74 -8.46 -25.62 -12.97
N MET A 75 -8.08 -24.47 -12.47
CA MET A 75 -6.85 -23.78 -12.88
C MET A 75 -5.98 -23.46 -11.69
N VAL A 76 -4.67 -23.64 -11.86
CA VAL A 76 -3.63 -23.25 -10.89
C VAL A 76 -2.47 -22.63 -11.65
N SER A 77 -1.96 -21.51 -11.16
CA SER A 77 -0.83 -20.81 -11.79
C SER A 77 0.22 -20.43 -10.76
N PHE A 78 1.47 -20.63 -11.16
CA PHE A 78 2.66 -20.21 -10.43
C PHE A 78 3.45 -19.24 -11.30
N GLY A 79 4.05 -18.23 -10.69
CA GLY A 79 4.90 -17.26 -11.36
C GLY A 79 6.26 -17.12 -10.71
N PHE A 80 7.18 -16.54 -11.45
CA PHE A 80 8.48 -16.15 -10.95
C PHE A 80 8.74 -14.70 -11.35
N ASP A 81 9.00 -13.86 -10.36
CA ASP A 81 9.29 -12.45 -10.57
C ASP A 81 10.75 -12.16 -10.26
N ASN A 82 11.41 -11.40 -11.12
CA ASN A 82 12.71 -10.81 -10.82
C ASN A 82 12.59 -9.30 -10.84
N THR A 83 12.67 -8.69 -9.66
CA THR A 83 12.57 -7.25 -9.50
C THR A 83 13.94 -6.64 -9.32
N GLY A 84 14.44 -5.94 -10.34
CA GLY A 84 15.67 -5.17 -10.29
C GLY A 84 15.40 -3.72 -9.88
N THR A 85 16.17 -3.20 -8.93
CA THR A 85 16.19 -1.78 -8.55
C THR A 85 17.57 -1.20 -8.76
N LYS A 86 17.63 -0.02 -9.39
CA LYS A 86 18.88 0.73 -9.59
C LYS A 86 18.73 2.12 -9.01
N ALA A 87 19.67 2.50 -8.17
CA ALA A 87 19.69 3.83 -7.58
C ALA A 87 21.14 4.27 -7.30
N ASN A 88 21.52 5.44 -7.78
CA ASN A 88 22.83 6.06 -7.57
C ASN A 88 24.03 5.09 -7.77
N GLY A 89 24.01 4.33 -8.87
CA GLY A 89 25.08 3.36 -9.20
C GLY A 89 25.01 2.02 -8.47
N ALA A 90 24.19 1.88 -7.44
CA ALA A 90 23.90 0.60 -6.79
C ALA A 90 22.74 -0.11 -7.48
N SER A 91 22.83 -1.43 -7.62
CA SER A 91 21.73 -2.27 -8.11
C SER A 91 21.48 -3.42 -7.15
N LEU A 92 20.22 -3.75 -6.95
CA LEU A 92 19.79 -4.94 -6.24
C LEU A 92 18.72 -5.66 -7.05
N ASP A 93 18.89 -6.95 -7.20
CA ASP A 93 17.90 -7.82 -7.81
C ASP A 93 17.29 -8.72 -6.75
N LYS A 94 15.99 -8.94 -6.83
CA LYS A 94 15.28 -9.84 -5.95
C LYS A 94 14.44 -10.81 -6.77
N PHE A 95 14.83 -12.07 -6.73
CA PHE A 95 14.05 -13.17 -7.30
C PHE A 95 13.00 -13.64 -6.28
N HIS A 96 11.79 -13.87 -6.75
CA HIS A 96 10.69 -14.35 -5.92
C HIS A 96 9.78 -15.28 -6.72
N GLY A 97 9.50 -16.47 -6.14
CA GLY A 97 8.47 -17.36 -6.64
C GLY A 97 7.13 -16.97 -6.05
N SER A 98 6.06 -17.03 -6.85
CA SER A 98 4.72 -16.66 -6.40
C SER A 98 3.68 -17.70 -6.78
N PHE A 99 2.67 -17.83 -5.91
CA PHE A 99 1.43 -18.49 -6.20
C PHE A 99 0.45 -17.42 -6.70
N ASP A 100 0.13 -17.48 -7.99
CA ASP A 100 -0.51 -16.36 -8.66
C ASP A 100 -2.02 -16.47 -8.72
N ASN A 101 -2.50 -17.69 -9.00
CA ASN A 101 -3.92 -17.93 -9.19
C ASN A 101 -4.27 -19.38 -8.87
N ALA A 102 -5.44 -19.59 -8.29
CA ALA A 102 -6.08 -20.90 -8.17
C ALA A 102 -7.59 -20.74 -8.12
N GLY A 103 -8.29 -21.62 -8.83
CA GLY A 103 -9.74 -21.59 -8.78
C GLY A 103 -10.36 -22.71 -9.59
N PHE A 104 -11.69 -22.71 -9.55
CA PHE A 104 -12.50 -23.69 -10.26
C PHE A 104 -13.78 -23.06 -10.79
N VAL A 105 -14.34 -23.67 -11.81
CA VAL A 105 -15.70 -23.43 -12.30
C VAL A 105 -16.43 -24.74 -12.38
N PHE A 106 -17.59 -24.80 -11.73
CA PHE A 106 -18.56 -25.85 -11.89
C PHE A 106 -19.62 -25.41 -12.89
N SER A 107 -19.80 -26.19 -13.95
CA SER A 107 -20.76 -25.94 -15.01
C SER A 107 -21.85 -27.01 -15.00
N THR A 108 -23.08 -26.61 -14.75
CA THR A 108 -24.25 -27.50 -14.73
C THR A 108 -25.08 -27.22 -15.95
N LYS A 109 -25.24 -28.24 -16.79
CA LYS A 109 -26.14 -28.20 -17.93
C LYS A 109 -27.59 -28.33 -17.49
N ILE A 110 -28.43 -27.37 -17.82
CA ILE A 110 -29.85 -27.35 -17.47
C ILE A 110 -30.69 -28.02 -18.58
N GLY A 111 -30.42 -27.68 -19.85
CA GLY A 111 -31.14 -28.29 -20.95
C GLY A 111 -30.58 -27.91 -22.32
N ASN A 112 -31.07 -28.66 -23.35
CA ASN A 112 -30.67 -28.45 -24.75
C ASN A 112 -31.65 -27.54 -25.51
N THR A 113 -32.92 -27.53 -25.10
CA THR A 113 -34.00 -26.81 -25.78
C THR A 113 -34.61 -25.70 -24.97
N THR A 114 -34.24 -25.62 -23.67
CA THR A 114 -34.69 -24.58 -22.75
C THR A 114 -33.97 -23.26 -23.01
N ALA A 115 -34.57 -22.15 -22.60
CA ALA A 115 -33.91 -20.82 -22.68
C ALA A 115 -32.62 -20.80 -21.88
N LEU A 116 -32.66 -21.30 -20.63
CA LEU A 116 -31.48 -21.47 -19.79
C LEU A 116 -30.75 -22.75 -20.17
N ARG A 117 -29.51 -22.63 -20.63
CA ARG A 117 -28.66 -23.72 -21.09
C ARG A 117 -27.74 -24.24 -20.00
N PHE A 118 -27.04 -23.34 -19.33
CA PHE A 118 -26.08 -23.66 -18.28
C PHE A 118 -26.24 -22.71 -17.10
N ALA A 119 -25.97 -23.24 -15.90
CA ALA A 119 -25.76 -22.49 -14.69
C ALA A 119 -24.34 -22.81 -14.20
N ASN A 120 -23.53 -21.81 -14.03
CA ASN A 120 -22.14 -21.92 -13.66
C ASN A 120 -21.89 -21.25 -12.32
N PHE A 121 -21.04 -21.87 -11.51
CA PHE A 121 -20.56 -21.33 -10.25
C PHE A 121 -19.04 -21.44 -10.21
N GLY A 122 -18.37 -20.38 -9.77
CA GLY A 122 -16.92 -20.35 -9.73
C GLY A 122 -16.37 -19.70 -8.48
N PHE A 123 -15.18 -20.14 -8.13
CA PHE A 123 -14.31 -19.54 -7.12
C PHE A 123 -12.96 -19.28 -7.73
N ASN A 124 -12.38 -18.13 -7.42
CA ASN A 124 -11.06 -17.75 -7.86
C ASN A 124 -10.30 -17.07 -6.72
N TYR A 125 -9.08 -17.50 -6.48
CA TYR A 125 -8.05 -16.79 -5.75
C TYR A 125 -7.08 -16.20 -6.75
N ARG A 126 -6.74 -14.92 -6.58
CA ARG A 126 -5.75 -14.23 -7.41
C ARG A 126 -4.89 -13.30 -6.57
N LYS A 127 -3.58 -13.35 -6.80
CA LYS A 127 -2.66 -12.34 -6.29
C LYS A 127 -2.73 -11.09 -7.17
N MET A 128 -3.27 -10.02 -6.64
CA MET A 128 -3.47 -8.76 -7.39
C MET A 128 -2.22 -7.90 -7.44
N LYS A 129 -1.40 -7.93 -6.39
CA LYS A 129 -0.19 -7.10 -6.31
C LYS A 129 0.88 -7.74 -5.48
N SER A 130 2.14 -7.55 -5.86
CA SER A 130 3.33 -7.95 -5.10
C SER A 130 4.09 -6.71 -4.65
N PHE A 131 4.48 -6.67 -3.37
CA PHE A 131 5.35 -5.64 -2.80
C PHE A 131 6.78 -6.14 -2.63
N ASN A 132 7.12 -7.31 -3.18
CA ASN A 132 8.43 -7.92 -3.01
C ASN A 132 9.50 -7.16 -3.81
N ARG A 133 10.16 -6.19 -3.17
CA ARG A 133 11.30 -5.48 -3.73
C ARG A 133 12.34 -5.15 -2.67
N SER A 134 13.56 -4.95 -3.11
CA SER A 134 14.64 -4.46 -2.27
C SER A 134 15.34 -3.31 -2.98
N MET A 135 15.66 -2.26 -2.25
CA MET A 135 16.34 -1.08 -2.78
C MET A 135 17.53 -0.73 -1.90
N LEU A 136 18.62 -0.36 -2.51
CA LEU A 136 19.79 0.19 -1.86
C LEU A 136 20.16 1.49 -2.57
N VAL A 137 20.23 2.56 -1.81
CA VAL A 137 20.76 3.85 -2.27
C VAL A 137 21.96 4.17 -1.40
N SER A 138 23.11 4.44 -1.99
CA SER A 138 24.30 4.84 -1.26
C SER A 138 25.07 5.89 -2.04
N GLY A 139 25.71 6.79 -1.33
CA GLY A 139 26.49 7.86 -1.94
C GLY A 139 26.71 9.04 -1.02
N VAL A 140 27.34 10.08 -1.57
CA VAL A 140 27.48 11.37 -0.92
C VAL A 140 26.36 12.28 -1.41
N PHE A 141 25.60 12.84 -0.48
CA PHE A 141 24.45 13.72 -0.76
C PHE A 141 24.65 15.07 -0.07
N ASN A 142 24.09 16.12 -0.65
CA ASN A 142 24.14 17.48 -0.10
C ASN A 142 23.00 17.77 0.90
N THR A 143 22.35 16.74 1.39
CA THR A 143 21.29 16.81 2.40
C THR A 143 21.33 15.54 3.23
N SER A 144 20.77 15.61 4.42
CA SER A 144 20.67 14.45 5.31
C SER A 144 19.25 14.29 5.84
N GLN A 145 18.99 13.17 6.48
CA GLN A 145 17.71 12.95 7.16
C GLN A 145 17.52 13.91 8.35
N THR A 146 18.62 14.41 8.94
CA THR A 146 18.54 15.40 10.02
C THR A 146 17.95 16.72 9.54
N VAL A 147 18.21 17.13 8.28
CA VAL A 147 17.56 18.29 7.67
C VAL A 147 16.05 18.06 7.53
N GLN A 148 15.64 16.87 7.12
CA GLN A 148 14.22 16.53 7.04
C GLN A 148 13.56 16.54 8.43
N MET A 149 14.24 15.98 9.45
CA MET A 149 13.76 15.98 10.83
C MET A 149 13.59 17.43 11.36
N ALA A 150 14.56 18.30 11.12
CA ALA A 150 14.48 19.70 11.52
C ALA A 150 13.35 20.45 10.79
N ASN A 151 13.17 20.21 9.49
CA ASN A 151 12.07 20.79 8.73
C ASN A 151 10.71 20.36 9.27
N MET A 152 10.57 19.10 9.67
CA MET A 152 9.29 18.57 10.21
C MET A 152 8.90 19.24 11.54
N VAL A 153 9.84 19.76 12.33
CA VAL A 153 9.56 20.44 13.60
C VAL A 153 9.57 21.95 13.49
N ASN A 154 10.05 22.49 12.37
CA ASN A 154 10.13 23.93 12.10
C ASN A 154 8.98 24.46 11.25
N PHE A 155 8.35 23.61 10.43
CA PHE A 155 7.35 24.04 9.46
C PHE A 155 6.05 23.31 9.68
N ASP A 156 4.96 24.02 9.53
CA ASP A 156 3.61 23.45 9.56
C ASP A 156 3.29 22.66 8.28
N SER A 157 2.08 22.12 8.20
CA SER A 157 1.61 21.34 7.03
C SER A 157 1.42 22.17 5.76
N TYR A 158 1.40 23.50 5.86
CA TYR A 158 1.31 24.45 4.74
C TYR A 158 2.68 24.92 4.27
N GLY A 159 3.74 24.66 5.04
CA GLY A 159 5.10 25.07 4.75
C GLY A 159 5.48 26.43 5.36
N ASP A 160 4.64 26.94 6.25
CA ASP A 160 4.93 28.16 7.00
C ASP A 160 5.86 27.84 8.19
N PHE A 161 6.78 28.76 8.50
CA PHE A 161 7.69 28.59 9.62
C PHE A 161 6.93 28.80 10.94
N ASP A 162 6.62 27.69 11.61
CA ASP A 162 5.92 27.64 12.89
C ASP A 162 6.51 26.51 13.74
N PRO A 163 7.68 26.74 14.40
CA PRO A 163 8.38 25.68 15.10
C PRO A 163 7.61 25.22 16.34
N PHE A 164 7.50 23.92 16.52
CA PHE A 164 6.96 23.33 17.74
C PHE A 164 7.79 23.74 18.94
N THR A 165 7.14 23.98 20.07
CA THR A 165 7.86 24.34 21.29
C THR A 165 8.68 23.15 21.81
N GLU A 166 9.81 23.45 22.44
CA GLU A 166 10.67 22.43 23.05
C GLU A 166 9.92 21.61 24.11
N ALA A 167 9.03 22.25 24.86
CA ALA A 167 8.19 21.59 25.84
C ALA A 167 7.26 20.54 25.21
N ALA A 168 6.74 20.80 24.01
CA ALA A 168 5.91 19.83 23.29
C ALA A 168 6.70 18.60 22.87
N LEU A 169 7.93 18.76 22.37
CA LEU A 169 8.80 17.64 21.95
C LEU A 169 9.34 16.83 23.13
N ARG A 170 9.48 17.44 24.32
CA ARG A 170 9.94 16.78 25.56
C ARG A 170 8.82 16.12 26.36
N SER A 171 7.57 16.36 26.02
CA SER A 171 6.44 15.79 26.74
C SER A 171 6.48 14.26 26.72
N ASP A 172 6.11 13.63 27.84
CA ASP A 172 5.94 12.17 27.93
C ASP A 172 4.88 11.66 26.94
N ASP A 173 3.93 12.51 26.58
CA ASP A 173 2.85 12.23 25.62
C ASP A 173 3.16 12.68 24.19
N ALA A 174 4.39 13.12 23.89
CA ALA A 174 4.75 13.67 22.56
C ALA A 174 4.38 12.70 21.42
N PHE A 175 4.63 11.40 21.59
CA PHE A 175 4.30 10.39 20.59
C PHE A 175 2.79 10.10 20.45
N GLN A 176 1.95 10.56 21.37
CA GLN A 176 0.50 10.42 21.35
C GLN A 176 -0.17 11.64 20.70
N ASN A 177 0.55 12.76 20.58
CA ASN A 177 0.06 13.96 19.93
C ASN A 177 0.07 13.77 18.40
N PRO A 178 -1.10 13.77 17.72
CA PRO A 178 -1.18 13.53 16.29
C PRO A 178 -0.58 14.67 15.44
N GLU A 179 -0.37 15.84 16.01
CA GLU A 179 0.21 16.99 15.31
C GLU A 179 1.74 16.92 15.29
N LEU A 180 2.36 16.23 16.25
CA LEU A 180 3.80 16.11 16.34
C LEU A 180 4.35 15.00 15.44
N PRO A 181 5.30 15.29 14.55
CA PRO A 181 5.92 14.28 13.69
C PRO A 181 6.86 13.37 14.49
N TRP A 182 6.59 12.08 14.51
CA TRP A 182 7.38 11.09 15.24
C TRP A 182 8.89 11.15 14.91
N LEU A 183 9.21 11.36 13.63
CA LEU A 183 10.60 11.45 13.19
C LEU A 183 11.29 12.71 13.76
N GLY A 184 10.56 13.81 13.90
CA GLY A 184 11.03 15.03 14.54
C GLY A 184 11.28 14.82 16.05
N ILE A 185 10.34 14.18 16.77
CA ILE A 185 10.51 13.84 18.19
C ILE A 185 11.74 12.96 18.39
N MET A 186 11.90 11.93 17.55
CA MET A 186 13.05 11.02 17.61
C MET A 186 14.37 11.77 17.32
N GLY A 187 14.37 12.68 16.35
CA GLY A 187 15.52 13.53 16.00
C GLY A 187 15.92 14.42 17.16
N TYR A 188 14.96 15.05 17.80
CA TYR A 188 15.18 15.89 18.97
C TYR A 188 15.74 15.08 20.16
N ASN A 189 15.11 13.96 20.51
CA ASN A 189 15.55 13.10 21.62
C ASN A 189 16.94 12.47 21.39
N ALA A 190 17.33 12.29 20.13
CA ALA A 190 18.63 11.75 19.75
C ALA A 190 19.71 12.86 19.53
N HIS A 191 19.40 14.12 19.79
CA HIS A 191 20.26 15.29 19.52
C HIS A 191 20.72 15.40 18.04
N LEU A 192 19.92 14.88 17.13
CA LEU A 192 20.11 15.04 15.68
C LEU A 192 19.44 16.33 15.17
N VAL A 193 18.58 16.90 15.98
CA VAL A 193 17.89 18.18 15.81
C VAL A 193 17.98 18.91 17.14
N ASN A 194 18.55 20.10 17.11
CA ASN A 194 18.83 20.86 18.32
C ASN A 194 18.10 22.20 18.31
N PRO A 195 17.58 22.69 19.44
CA PRO A 195 16.97 23.99 19.54
C PRO A 195 18.01 25.10 19.34
N VAL A 196 17.60 26.15 18.64
CA VAL A 196 18.39 27.35 18.41
C VAL A 196 17.75 28.52 19.13
N TYR A 197 18.56 29.27 19.82
CA TYR A 197 18.13 30.47 20.53
C TYR A 197 18.88 31.68 19.98
N GLY A 198 18.16 32.76 19.82
CA GLY A 198 18.71 34.06 19.38
C GLY A 198 19.56 34.74 20.46
N LYS A 199 19.99 35.92 20.17
CA LYS A 199 20.75 36.72 21.14
C LYS A 199 19.82 37.30 22.18
N VAL A 200 20.32 37.35 23.42
CA VAL A 200 19.63 38.05 24.51
C VAL A 200 19.58 39.54 24.18
N ASP A 201 18.44 40.17 24.40
CA ASP A 201 18.23 41.60 24.18
C ASP A 201 19.18 42.40 25.09
N PRO A 202 20.05 43.26 24.52
CA PRO A 202 20.94 44.09 25.32
C PRO A 202 20.20 45.05 26.27
N GLU A 203 18.95 45.40 25.97
CA GLU A 203 18.11 46.27 26.81
C GLU A 203 17.43 45.50 27.95
N ASN A 204 17.36 44.17 27.85
CA ASN A 204 16.82 43.30 28.88
C ASN A 204 17.68 42.03 29.07
N PRO A 205 18.86 42.16 29.71
CA PRO A 205 19.83 41.06 29.82
C PRO A 205 19.39 39.90 30.70
N ASP A 206 18.34 40.08 31.47
CA ASP A 206 17.75 39.04 32.35
C ASP A 206 16.66 38.22 31.63
N ALA A 207 16.28 38.56 30.40
CA ALA A 207 15.34 37.82 29.61
C ALA A 207 15.96 36.56 28.98
N ASP A 208 15.18 35.48 28.92
CA ASP A 208 15.60 34.30 28.18
C ASP A 208 15.77 34.64 26.68
N PRO A 209 16.78 34.08 26.01
CA PRO A 209 16.97 34.30 24.59
C PRO A 209 15.78 33.80 23.79
N PRO A 210 15.32 34.52 22.76
CA PRO A 210 14.18 34.10 21.95
C PRO A 210 14.47 32.78 21.25
N PHE A 211 13.50 31.90 21.27
CA PHE A 211 13.58 30.64 20.54
C PHE A 211 13.43 30.90 19.02
N GLU A 212 14.39 30.44 18.23
CA GLU A 212 14.44 30.65 16.77
C GLU A 212 14.11 29.37 15.96
N GLY A 213 13.78 28.27 16.62
CA GLY A 213 13.48 27.00 15.97
C GLY A 213 14.54 25.93 16.19
N TYR A 214 14.70 25.06 15.23
CA TYR A 214 15.61 23.91 15.32
C TYR A 214 16.59 23.86 14.16
N GLU A 215 17.83 23.49 14.46
CA GLU A 215 18.84 23.19 13.45
C GLU A 215 19.16 21.70 13.38
N PRO A 216 19.45 21.16 12.17
CA PRO A 216 19.87 19.78 12.01
C PRO A 216 21.35 19.60 12.38
N TYR A 217 21.72 18.41 12.85
CA TYR A 217 23.12 18.06 13.13
C TYR A 217 24.01 18.20 11.88
N PHE A 218 23.53 17.72 10.73
CA PHE A 218 24.14 17.99 9.43
C PHE A 218 23.33 19.08 8.72
N GLN A 219 24.01 20.17 8.35
CA GLN A 219 23.39 21.31 7.69
C GLN A 219 22.98 21.00 6.25
N ALA A 220 22.04 21.75 5.71
CA ALA A 220 21.74 21.72 4.28
C ALA A 220 22.96 22.19 3.48
N GLY A 221 23.41 21.38 2.52
CA GLY A 221 24.60 21.62 1.73
C GLY A 221 25.85 20.85 2.18
N ASP A 222 25.86 20.26 3.37
CA ASP A 222 26.93 19.39 3.82
C ASP A 222 27.02 18.13 2.95
N ALA A 223 28.25 17.76 2.58
CA ALA A 223 28.51 16.53 1.85
C ALA A 223 28.52 15.33 2.81
N VAL A 224 27.37 14.63 2.92
CA VAL A 224 27.20 13.53 3.86
C VAL A 224 27.15 12.19 3.13
N SER A 225 28.02 11.25 3.56
CA SER A 225 27.96 9.87 3.08
C SER A 225 26.80 9.14 3.74
N GLN A 226 25.84 8.71 2.94
CA GLN A 226 24.62 8.07 3.42
C GLN A 226 24.36 6.76 2.70
N SER A 227 23.72 5.84 3.39
CA SER A 227 23.23 4.58 2.84
C SER A 227 21.81 4.33 3.34
N TYR A 228 20.89 4.13 2.39
CA TYR A 228 19.52 3.77 2.67
C TYR A 228 19.20 2.40 2.06
N ARG A 229 18.74 1.49 2.87
CA ARG A 229 18.27 0.17 2.44
C ARG A 229 16.80 -0.01 2.77
N SER A 230 16.00 -0.31 1.75
CA SER A 230 14.59 -0.69 1.91
C SER A 230 14.39 -2.12 1.47
N LYS A 231 13.64 -2.88 2.25
CA LYS A 231 13.16 -4.23 1.89
C LYS A 231 11.66 -4.26 2.11
N GLU A 232 10.95 -4.47 1.03
CA GLU A 232 9.51 -4.57 1.06
C GLU A 232 9.07 -6.00 0.76
N SER A 233 7.97 -6.42 1.40
CA SER A 233 7.39 -7.75 1.20
C SER A 233 5.89 -7.71 1.45
N GLY A 234 5.18 -8.71 0.94
CA GLY A 234 3.73 -8.83 1.06
C GLY A 234 3.03 -8.73 -0.29
N GLY A 235 1.72 -8.70 -0.26
CA GLY A 235 0.90 -8.61 -1.47
C GLY A 235 -0.55 -8.33 -1.16
N ILE A 236 -1.30 -8.00 -2.20
CA ILE A 236 -2.75 -7.88 -2.17
C ILE A 236 -3.32 -9.10 -2.89
N HIS A 237 -4.30 -9.74 -2.26
CA HIS A 237 -4.95 -10.94 -2.75
C HIS A 237 -6.45 -10.71 -2.90
N SER A 238 -7.04 -11.24 -3.97
CA SER A 238 -8.49 -11.25 -4.21
C SER A 238 -9.04 -12.67 -4.09
N PHE A 239 -10.23 -12.76 -3.57
CA PHE A 239 -11.03 -13.98 -3.52
C PHE A 239 -12.38 -13.66 -4.14
N ASP A 240 -12.64 -14.24 -5.30
CA ASP A 240 -13.84 -13.98 -6.08
C ASP A 240 -14.77 -15.19 -6.02
N LEU A 241 -16.04 -14.97 -5.66
CA LEU A 241 -17.11 -15.94 -5.75
C LEU A 241 -18.11 -15.44 -6.78
N ASN A 242 -18.47 -16.27 -7.73
CA ASN A 242 -19.30 -15.85 -8.83
C ASN A 242 -20.30 -16.94 -9.28
N GLY A 243 -21.47 -16.48 -9.70
CA GLY A 243 -22.48 -17.31 -10.38
C GLY A 243 -22.83 -16.68 -11.71
N ALA A 244 -22.95 -17.49 -12.77
CA ALA A 244 -23.38 -17.01 -14.08
C ALA A 244 -24.35 -17.96 -14.76
N LEU A 245 -25.25 -17.39 -15.55
CA LEU A 245 -26.27 -18.08 -16.32
C LEU A 245 -26.03 -17.87 -17.82
N ASN A 246 -26.22 -18.95 -18.58
CA ASN A 246 -26.12 -18.94 -20.04
C ASN A 246 -27.49 -19.15 -20.66
N PHE A 247 -27.96 -18.15 -21.37
CA PHE A 247 -29.24 -18.19 -22.10
C PHE A 247 -29.00 -18.31 -23.61
N TYR A 248 -29.55 -19.36 -24.19
CA TYR A 248 -29.50 -19.63 -25.63
C TYR A 248 -28.09 -19.69 -26.23
N ASP A 249 -27.04 -19.88 -25.43
CA ASP A 249 -25.63 -19.78 -25.85
C ASP A 249 -25.25 -18.43 -26.48
N ARG A 250 -26.00 -17.37 -26.15
CA ARG A 250 -25.83 -16.02 -26.72
C ARG A 250 -25.78 -14.92 -25.66
N PHE A 251 -26.52 -15.10 -24.56
CA PHE A 251 -26.61 -14.11 -23.48
C PHE A 251 -26.06 -14.73 -22.21
N TYR A 252 -25.14 -14.02 -21.59
CA TYR A 252 -24.48 -14.42 -20.36
C TYR A 252 -24.74 -13.37 -19.29
N VAL A 253 -25.19 -13.80 -18.12
CA VAL A 253 -25.51 -12.96 -16.98
C VAL A 253 -24.76 -13.50 -15.77
N GLY A 254 -24.03 -12.65 -15.04
CA GLY A 254 -23.28 -13.01 -13.85
C GLY A 254 -23.36 -11.92 -12.77
#